data_dcc50d1fac5fa8c5b7f5b974a3b27969
#
_entry.id   dcc50d1fac5fa8c5b7f5b974a3b27969
#
_cell.length_a   1.000
_cell.length_b   1.000
_cell.length_c   1.000
_cell.angle_alpha   90.00
_cell.angle_beta   90.00
_cell.angle_gamma   90.00
#
_symmetry.space_group_name_H-M   'P 1'
#
loop_
_entity.id
_entity.type
_entity.pdbx_description
1 polymer ?
#
loop_
_entity_poly.entity_id
_entity_poly.type
_entity_poly.pdbx_seq_one_letter_code
_entity_poly.pdbx_strand_id
1 'polypeptide(L)'
;MLIYCLICLAALAAAVLLLIFLIIPLLKGLFSPLPTVRYTPSSFVNSVTVDEKPTDSEADFSSAQHEAKLSYSTVSDPYLYGDSLVFSTASMVKGVQVYNNIIVYNINTEEEKKLNISVQYENLINFVMNDDYIVWCDAQAENGGRICGYDRKSGTQFKIKDYVYAAPKLSLSGNILAFMQQAGDETDRLYLYDLVSREAVTYKVFQSQDGLPTQAHIYGDILCYAIPSDKESGYAISLVNVKTGEENVIETGKSVRSPKTNGKDVAFLSSTIGAPTDLYVMSGDDAILIASDVLNFDMCDAGVVYSKDECVYLYMSATKQSMRLNTNISRAYLAEADGDNICWYDITGGYNDSADIVRYIKVSELNV
;
A
#
# COMPACT_ATOMS: atom_id res chain seq x y z
N MET A 1 57.70 15.81 30.76
CA MET A 1 56.78 16.45 29.82
C MET A 1 56.85 15.81 28.43
N LEU A 2 58.02 15.62 27.81
CA LEU A 2 58.18 15.05 26.46
C LEU A 2 57.62 13.63 26.31
N ILE A 3 57.80 12.74 27.31
CA ILE A 3 57.30 11.35 27.28
C ILE A 3 55.76 11.30 27.30
N TYR A 4 55.10 12.19 28.04
CA TYR A 4 53.61 12.25 28.07
C TYR A 4 53.04 12.73 26.75
N CYS A 5 53.71 13.67 26.07
CA CYS A 5 53.30 14.11 24.76
C CYS A 5 53.44 13.00 23.67
N LEU A 6 54.48 12.19 23.76
CA LEU A 6 54.69 11.05 22.85
C LEU A 6 53.63 9.94 23.06
N ILE A 7 53.25 9.67 24.32
CA ILE A 7 52.22 8.69 24.64
C ILE A 7 50.84 9.17 24.14
N CYS A 8 50.51 10.46 24.32
CA CYS A 8 49.25 11.03 23.81
C CYS A 8 49.21 11.02 22.29
N LEU A 9 50.30 11.30 21.60
CA LEU A 9 50.37 11.23 20.13
C LEU A 9 50.23 9.80 19.61
N ALA A 10 50.83 8.82 20.27
CA ALA A 10 50.67 7.41 19.91
C ALA A 10 49.22 6.89 20.15
N ALA A 11 48.58 7.30 21.26
CA ALA A 11 47.17 6.98 21.51
C ALA A 11 46.22 7.60 20.49
N LEU A 12 46.45 8.84 20.11
CA LEU A 12 45.69 9.53 19.06
C LEU A 12 45.82 8.86 17.68
N ALA A 13 47.06 8.48 17.32
CA ALA A 13 47.33 7.77 16.06
C ALA A 13 46.65 6.39 16.04
N ALA A 14 46.68 5.65 17.15
CA ALA A 14 45.99 4.36 17.30
C ALA A 14 44.47 4.51 17.18
N ALA A 15 43.88 5.55 17.78
CA ALA A 15 42.46 5.85 17.67
C ALA A 15 42.04 6.21 16.22
N VAL A 16 42.86 7.00 15.52
CA VAL A 16 42.63 7.36 14.11
C VAL A 16 42.72 6.12 13.21
N LEU A 17 43.71 5.26 13.44
CA LEU A 17 43.83 3.99 12.71
C LEU A 17 42.62 3.07 12.95
N LEU A 18 42.13 2.98 14.16
CA LEU A 18 40.95 2.20 14.54
C LEU A 18 39.71 2.76 13.83
N LEU A 19 39.55 4.07 13.74
CA LEU A 19 38.47 4.73 13.04
C LEU A 19 38.53 4.44 11.52
N ILE A 20 39.70 4.55 10.91
CA ILE A 20 39.88 4.37 9.46
C ILE A 20 39.74 2.89 9.05
N PHE A 21 40.33 1.97 9.81
CA PHE A 21 40.42 0.56 9.38
C PHE A 21 39.32 -0.34 9.93
N LEU A 22 38.63 0.04 10.99
CA LEU A 22 37.57 -0.76 11.59
C LEU A 22 36.18 -0.09 11.48
N ILE A 23 36.07 1.16 11.87
CA ILE A 23 34.76 1.85 11.96
C ILE A 23 34.28 2.30 10.57
N ILE A 24 35.14 2.90 9.74
CA ILE A 24 34.75 3.34 8.40
C ILE A 24 34.35 2.17 7.48
N PRO A 25 35.06 1.02 7.44
CA PRO A 25 34.61 -0.13 6.67
C PRO A 25 33.33 -0.76 7.20
N LEU A 26 33.14 -0.78 8.52
CA LEU A 26 31.91 -1.26 9.14
C LEU A 26 30.70 -0.35 8.80
N LEU A 27 30.91 0.96 8.85
CA LEU A 27 29.91 1.95 8.40
C LEU A 27 29.68 1.87 6.90
N LYS A 28 30.71 1.66 6.07
CA LYS A 28 30.54 1.45 4.63
C LYS A 28 29.77 0.17 4.32
N GLY A 29 29.88 -0.87 5.12
CA GLY A 29 29.06 -2.08 5.01
C GLY A 29 27.59 -1.82 5.37
N LEU A 30 27.33 -0.92 6.32
CA LEU A 30 25.98 -0.47 6.72
C LEU A 30 25.38 0.55 5.72
N PHE A 31 26.22 1.35 5.06
CA PHE A 31 25.85 2.37 4.09
C PHE A 31 26.27 2.03 2.65
N SER A 32 26.59 0.77 2.35
CA SER A 32 26.77 0.36 0.97
C SER A 32 25.48 0.69 0.22
N PRO A 33 25.52 1.52 -0.84
CA PRO A 33 24.38 1.64 -1.71
C PRO A 33 23.97 0.23 -2.10
N LEU A 34 22.66 -0.06 -1.97
CA LEU A 34 22.08 -1.31 -2.45
C LEU A 34 22.73 -1.61 -3.81
N PRO A 35 23.16 -2.85 -4.07
CA PRO A 35 23.88 -3.17 -5.28
C PRO A 35 23.09 -2.62 -6.45
N THR A 36 23.78 -1.89 -7.34
CA THR A 36 23.17 -1.42 -8.59
C THR A 36 22.84 -2.67 -9.38
N VAL A 37 21.57 -3.09 -9.29
CA VAL A 37 21.09 -4.30 -9.96
C VAL A 37 21.21 -4.05 -11.46
N ARG A 38 22.07 -4.81 -12.12
CA ARG A 38 22.12 -4.81 -13.58
C ARG A 38 20.85 -5.47 -14.08
N TYR A 39 20.05 -4.67 -14.77
CA TYR A 39 18.87 -5.11 -15.50
C TYR A 39 19.22 -6.28 -16.42
N THR A 40 18.61 -7.43 -16.20
CA THR A 40 18.61 -8.54 -17.15
C THR A 40 17.15 -8.86 -17.43
N PRO A 41 16.59 -8.48 -18.60
CA PRO A 41 15.20 -8.82 -18.91
C PRO A 41 15.08 -10.34 -18.99
N SER A 42 14.33 -10.93 -18.07
CA SER A 42 14.27 -12.40 -17.99
C SER A 42 13.00 -13.03 -18.55
N SER A 43 11.94 -12.25 -18.83
CA SER A 43 10.75 -12.83 -19.45
C SER A 43 9.96 -11.81 -20.27
N PHE A 44 9.46 -12.26 -21.42
CA PHE A 44 8.54 -11.51 -22.24
C PHE A 44 7.19 -12.23 -22.19
N VAL A 45 6.16 -11.53 -21.74
CA VAL A 45 4.78 -11.98 -21.96
C VAL A 45 4.38 -11.55 -23.37
N ASN A 46 4.37 -12.49 -24.31
CA ASN A 46 4.12 -12.21 -25.72
C ASN A 46 2.64 -12.16 -26.11
N SER A 47 1.71 -12.55 -25.23
CA SER A 47 0.29 -12.55 -25.54
C SER A 47 -0.55 -12.28 -24.31
N VAL A 48 -1.44 -11.31 -24.43
CA VAL A 48 -2.60 -11.19 -23.55
C VAL A 48 -3.69 -12.10 -24.14
N THR A 49 -3.95 -13.21 -23.50
CA THR A 49 -5.14 -14.01 -23.82
C THR A 49 -6.32 -13.30 -23.15
N VAL A 50 -7.20 -12.72 -23.94
CA VAL A 50 -8.49 -12.23 -23.42
C VAL A 50 -9.35 -13.49 -23.28
N ASP A 51 -9.32 -14.10 -22.09
CA ASP A 51 -10.31 -15.10 -21.74
C ASP A 51 -11.69 -14.42 -21.63
N GLU A 52 -12.73 -15.15 -21.99
CA GLU A 52 -14.10 -14.68 -21.88
C GLU A 52 -14.32 -14.12 -20.48
N LYS A 53 -14.99 -12.94 -20.41
CA LYS A 53 -15.34 -12.28 -19.16
C LYS A 53 -15.70 -13.32 -18.11
N PRO A 54 -15.05 -13.28 -16.92
CA PRO A 54 -15.47 -14.12 -15.81
C PRO A 54 -16.98 -13.94 -15.65
N THR A 55 -17.72 -15.01 -15.66
CA THR A 55 -19.15 -14.95 -15.43
C THR A 55 -19.34 -14.44 -14.01
N ASP A 56 -19.98 -13.28 -13.86
CA ASP A 56 -20.44 -12.80 -12.58
C ASP A 56 -21.32 -13.92 -11.99
N SER A 57 -20.74 -14.78 -11.16
CA SER A 57 -21.54 -15.77 -10.48
C SER A 57 -22.36 -15.02 -9.42
N GLU A 58 -23.67 -15.16 -9.45
CA GLU A 58 -24.56 -14.66 -8.39
C GLU A 58 -24.41 -15.52 -7.10
N ALA A 59 -23.17 -15.88 -6.75
CA ALA A 59 -22.95 -16.58 -5.49
C ALA A 59 -23.34 -15.63 -4.34
N ASP A 60 -24.31 -16.05 -3.57
CA ASP A 60 -24.81 -15.30 -2.42
C ASP A 60 -23.85 -15.48 -1.24
N PHE A 61 -22.97 -14.51 -1.05
CA PHE A 61 -22.08 -14.42 0.11
C PHE A 61 -22.65 -13.59 1.25
N SER A 62 -23.93 -13.28 1.23
CA SER A 62 -24.58 -12.47 2.28
C SER A 62 -24.39 -13.07 3.68
N SER A 63 -24.26 -14.38 3.79
CA SER A 63 -24.02 -15.06 5.07
C SER A 63 -22.58 -14.95 5.58
N ALA A 64 -21.62 -14.63 4.72
CA ALA A 64 -20.23 -14.42 5.10
C ALA A 64 -19.88 -12.95 5.32
N GLN A 65 -20.79 -12.02 5.00
CA GLN A 65 -20.58 -10.60 5.24
C GLN A 65 -20.82 -10.25 6.70
N HIS A 66 -19.90 -9.52 7.26
CA HIS A 66 -20.01 -8.92 8.57
C HIS A 66 -20.14 -7.40 8.45
N GLU A 67 -20.89 -6.80 9.37
CA GLU A 67 -21.01 -5.36 9.52
C GLU A 67 -20.31 -4.93 10.80
N ALA A 68 -19.42 -3.94 10.70
CA ALA A 68 -18.82 -3.33 11.87
C ALA A 68 -19.87 -2.44 12.56
N LYS A 69 -20.22 -2.75 13.81
CA LYS A 69 -21.19 -1.99 14.61
C LYS A 69 -20.54 -0.76 15.20
N LEU A 70 -20.36 0.26 14.38
CA LEU A 70 -19.63 1.48 14.75
C LEU A 70 -20.54 2.49 15.43
N SER A 71 -20.00 3.20 16.44
CA SER A 71 -20.67 4.33 17.11
C SER A 71 -20.64 5.63 16.28
N TYR A 72 -20.08 5.59 15.07
CA TYR A 72 -19.87 6.74 14.21
C TYR A 72 -20.70 6.62 12.94
N SER A 73 -21.38 7.70 12.56
CA SER A 73 -22.17 7.76 11.33
C SER A 73 -21.37 8.18 10.11
N THR A 74 -20.14 8.66 10.31
CA THR A 74 -19.26 9.13 9.23
C THR A 74 -17.87 8.59 9.46
N VAL A 75 -17.44 7.72 8.56
CA VAL A 75 -16.15 7.04 8.58
C VAL A 75 -15.46 7.21 7.23
N SER A 76 -14.14 7.09 7.18
CA SER A 76 -13.35 7.14 5.97
C SER A 76 -12.15 6.22 6.04
N ASP A 77 -11.74 5.71 4.89
CA ASP A 77 -10.53 4.91 4.69
C ASP A 77 -10.39 3.72 5.67
N PRO A 78 -11.36 2.80 5.72
CA PRO A 78 -11.27 1.63 6.57
C PRO A 78 -10.16 0.70 6.07
N TYR A 79 -9.37 0.14 7.02
CA TYR A 79 -8.37 -0.87 6.76
C TYR A 79 -8.43 -1.96 7.82
N LEU A 80 -8.52 -3.21 7.41
CA LEU A 80 -8.65 -4.36 8.30
C LEU A 80 -7.38 -5.21 8.28
N TYR A 81 -6.80 -5.43 9.45
CA TYR A 81 -5.67 -6.34 9.66
C TYR A 81 -5.95 -7.24 10.87
N GLY A 82 -5.92 -8.55 10.65
CA GLY A 82 -6.27 -9.53 11.68
C GLY A 82 -7.68 -9.28 12.22
N ASP A 83 -7.79 -8.95 13.49
CA ASP A 83 -9.05 -8.64 14.16
C ASP A 83 -9.23 -7.14 14.44
N SER A 84 -8.38 -6.30 13.88
CA SER A 84 -8.40 -4.86 14.10
C SER A 84 -8.79 -4.12 12.82
N LEU A 85 -9.88 -3.35 12.88
CA LEU A 85 -10.30 -2.40 11.86
C LEU A 85 -9.86 -1.00 12.28
N VAL A 86 -9.09 -0.31 11.46
CA VAL A 86 -8.72 1.10 11.67
C VAL A 86 -9.44 1.96 10.65
N PHE A 87 -9.91 3.13 11.07
CA PHE A 87 -10.55 4.11 10.20
C PHE A 87 -10.45 5.52 10.80
N SER A 88 -10.68 6.53 9.96
CA SER A 88 -10.87 7.88 10.44
C SER A 88 -12.36 8.21 10.61
N THR A 89 -12.66 9.09 11.56
CA THR A 89 -14.01 9.61 11.76
C THR A 89 -13.96 11.12 11.86
N ALA A 90 -15.07 11.73 11.43
CA ALA A 90 -15.17 13.17 11.34
C ALA A 90 -15.56 13.84 12.66
N SER A 91 -15.09 15.07 12.81
CA SER A 91 -15.65 16.05 13.76
C SER A 91 -15.95 17.38 13.08
N MET A 92 -16.81 18.19 13.68
CA MET A 92 -17.09 19.53 13.20
C MET A 92 -16.08 20.54 13.78
N VAL A 93 -15.26 21.15 12.93
CA VAL A 93 -14.32 22.20 13.31
C VAL A 93 -14.70 23.48 12.59
N LYS A 94 -15.11 24.51 13.35
CA LYS A 94 -15.57 25.80 12.80
C LYS A 94 -16.64 25.68 11.69
N GLY A 95 -17.53 24.70 11.82
CA GLY A 95 -18.59 24.45 10.84
C GLY A 95 -18.17 23.64 9.61
N VAL A 96 -16.94 23.15 9.54
CA VAL A 96 -16.43 22.27 8.50
C VAL A 96 -16.25 20.86 9.07
N GLN A 97 -16.68 19.87 8.33
CA GLN A 97 -16.45 18.46 8.66
C GLN A 97 -15.01 18.09 8.31
N VAL A 98 -14.25 17.59 9.30
CA VAL A 98 -12.86 17.19 9.14
C VAL A 98 -12.64 15.80 9.73
N TYR A 99 -11.92 14.94 9.03
CA TYR A 99 -11.60 13.56 9.45
C TYR A 99 -10.33 13.54 10.28
N ASN A 100 -10.46 13.86 11.56
CA ASN A 100 -9.35 14.13 12.46
C ASN A 100 -9.24 13.22 13.67
N ASN A 101 -9.99 12.13 13.69
CA ASN A 101 -9.90 11.11 14.73
C ASN A 101 -9.57 9.77 14.11
N ILE A 102 -8.70 8.98 14.74
CA ILE A 102 -8.45 7.59 14.39
C ILE A 102 -9.09 6.68 15.43
N ILE A 103 -9.88 5.76 14.95
CA ILE A 103 -10.53 4.73 15.76
C ILE A 103 -9.94 3.37 15.35
N VAL A 104 -9.64 2.56 16.35
CA VAL A 104 -9.34 1.14 16.19
C VAL A 104 -10.52 0.37 16.79
N TYR A 105 -11.15 -0.44 15.98
CA TYR A 105 -12.28 -1.29 16.35
C TYR A 105 -11.86 -2.75 16.31
N ASN A 106 -12.14 -3.51 17.36
CA ASN A 106 -11.88 -4.94 17.36
C ASN A 106 -13.15 -5.66 16.88
N ILE A 107 -13.04 -6.40 15.76
CA ILE A 107 -14.20 -7.06 15.14
C ILE A 107 -14.79 -8.21 15.97
N ASN A 108 -14.04 -8.78 16.91
CA ASN A 108 -14.50 -9.89 17.77
C ASN A 108 -15.17 -9.40 19.06
N THR A 109 -14.63 -8.33 19.67
CA THR A 109 -15.13 -7.80 20.93
C THR A 109 -16.09 -6.62 20.77
N GLU A 110 -16.18 -6.06 19.55
CA GLU A 110 -16.92 -4.85 19.21
C GLU A 110 -16.45 -3.61 20.02
N GLU A 111 -15.23 -3.65 20.55
CA GLU A 111 -14.66 -2.55 21.32
C GLU A 111 -14.03 -1.50 20.40
N GLU A 112 -14.38 -0.24 20.64
CA GLU A 112 -13.79 0.92 19.94
C GLU A 112 -12.76 1.61 20.83
N LYS A 113 -11.60 1.93 20.26
CA LYS A 113 -10.56 2.69 20.93
C LYS A 113 -10.16 3.87 20.06
N LYS A 114 -10.44 5.09 20.54
CA LYS A 114 -9.90 6.31 19.93
C LYS A 114 -8.43 6.44 20.28
N LEU A 115 -7.58 6.68 19.27
CA LEU A 115 -6.16 6.91 19.48
C LEU A 115 -5.91 8.33 19.99
N ASN A 116 -4.98 8.44 20.95
CA ASN A 116 -4.50 9.73 21.40
C ASN A 116 -3.37 10.21 20.48
N ILE A 117 -3.72 11.03 19.49
CA ILE A 117 -2.81 11.51 18.45
C ILE A 117 -2.85 13.05 18.34
N SER A 118 -1.77 13.59 17.79
CA SER A 118 -1.70 15.00 17.40
C SER A 118 -1.95 15.09 15.89
N VAL A 119 -3.02 15.75 15.50
CA VAL A 119 -3.38 16.01 14.10
C VAL A 119 -2.92 17.43 13.73
N GLN A 120 -2.25 17.56 12.60
CA GLN A 120 -1.78 18.86 12.10
C GLN A 120 -2.67 19.39 10.98
N TYR A 121 -3.21 18.49 10.17
CA TYR A 121 -4.06 18.80 9.02
C TYR A 121 -5.49 18.29 9.23
N GLU A 122 -6.27 18.17 8.18
CA GLU A 122 -7.72 18.01 8.30
C GLU A 122 -8.23 16.63 7.93
N ASN A 123 -7.41 15.83 7.24
CA ASN A 123 -7.83 14.53 6.70
C ASN A 123 -6.82 13.43 7.02
N LEU A 124 -7.25 12.45 7.80
CA LEU A 124 -6.48 11.25 8.11
C LEU A 124 -6.91 10.14 7.15
N ILE A 125 -6.03 9.76 6.23
CA ILE A 125 -6.32 8.87 5.10
C ILE A 125 -5.19 7.87 4.84
N ASN A 126 -5.44 6.90 3.94
CA ASN A 126 -4.48 5.89 3.47
C ASN A 126 -3.87 5.09 4.63
N PHE A 127 -4.72 4.45 5.42
CA PHE A 127 -4.27 3.61 6.52
C PHE A 127 -3.62 2.32 6.04
N VAL A 128 -2.56 1.92 6.73
CA VAL A 128 -2.01 0.56 6.73
C VAL A 128 -1.62 0.19 8.15
N MET A 129 -1.68 -1.08 8.50
CA MET A 129 -1.50 -1.52 9.87
C MET A 129 -0.89 -2.93 9.92
N ASN A 130 -0.16 -3.21 11.00
CA ASN A 130 0.21 -4.56 11.44
C ASN A 130 -0.02 -4.69 12.96
N ASP A 131 0.49 -5.74 13.57
CA ASP A 131 0.33 -5.97 15.01
C ASP A 131 0.93 -4.85 15.87
N ASP A 132 2.04 -4.27 15.43
CA ASP A 132 2.83 -3.31 16.22
C ASP A 132 2.58 -1.85 15.83
N TYR A 133 2.19 -1.57 14.59
CA TYR A 133 2.13 -0.21 14.05
C TYR A 133 0.85 0.08 13.28
N ILE A 134 0.41 1.34 13.35
CA ILE A 134 -0.60 1.93 12.45
C ILE A 134 0.08 3.10 11.75
N VAL A 135 -0.04 3.18 10.43
CA VAL A 135 0.54 4.26 9.62
C VAL A 135 -0.54 4.90 8.78
N TRP A 136 -0.50 6.22 8.62
CA TRP A 136 -1.47 6.99 7.85
C TRP A 136 -0.88 8.27 7.28
N CYS A 137 -1.60 8.87 6.36
CA CYS A 137 -1.35 10.23 5.89
C CYS A 137 -2.22 11.23 6.66
N ASP A 138 -1.61 12.22 7.31
CA ASP A 138 -2.26 13.41 7.86
C ASP A 138 -2.19 14.48 6.77
N ALA A 139 -3.26 14.59 5.96
CA ALA A 139 -3.30 15.27 4.68
C ALA A 139 -3.95 16.65 4.77
N GLN A 140 -3.41 17.60 4.04
CA GLN A 140 -4.03 18.89 3.77
C GLN A 140 -5.18 18.75 2.76
N ALA A 141 -6.14 19.66 2.78
CA ALA A 141 -7.31 19.59 1.90
C ALA A 141 -6.95 19.63 0.40
N GLU A 142 -5.95 20.43 0.02
CA GLU A 142 -5.54 20.55 -1.39
C GLU A 142 -4.33 19.67 -1.71
N ASN A 143 -3.18 20.01 -1.17
CA ASN A 143 -1.93 19.29 -1.40
C ASN A 143 -1.02 19.38 -0.18
N GLY A 144 -0.20 18.36 0.00
CA GLY A 144 0.75 18.31 1.09
C GLY A 144 0.20 17.64 2.34
N GLY A 145 1.11 17.38 3.26
CA GLY A 145 0.81 16.71 4.51
C GLY A 145 2.01 16.01 5.07
N ARG A 146 1.76 15.04 5.93
CA ARG A 146 2.80 14.20 6.52
C ARG A 146 2.34 12.76 6.66
N ILE A 147 3.27 11.84 6.52
CA ILE A 147 3.08 10.44 6.88
C ILE A 147 3.40 10.31 8.36
N CYS A 148 2.49 9.72 9.12
CA CYS A 148 2.62 9.49 10.55
C CYS A 148 2.52 8.00 10.85
N GLY A 149 3.16 7.58 11.94
CA GLY A 149 3.02 6.26 12.51
C GLY A 149 2.61 6.32 13.98
N TYR A 150 2.00 5.27 14.46
CA TYR A 150 1.63 5.05 15.85
C TYR A 150 2.12 3.67 16.28
N ASP A 151 2.94 3.65 17.29
CA ASP A 151 3.40 2.43 17.92
C ASP A 151 2.32 1.95 18.91
N ARG A 152 1.69 0.83 18.58
CA ARG A 152 0.53 0.28 19.33
C ARG A 152 0.93 -0.18 20.74
N LYS A 153 2.17 -0.61 20.91
CA LYS A 153 2.70 -1.11 22.17
C LYS A 153 3.04 0.01 23.16
N SER A 154 3.74 1.03 22.69
CA SER A 154 4.10 2.18 23.52
C SER A 154 3.00 3.23 23.61
N GLY A 155 2.03 3.22 22.69
CA GLY A 155 0.98 4.23 22.60
C GLY A 155 1.49 5.58 22.12
N THR A 156 2.57 5.63 21.34
CA THR A 156 3.22 6.88 20.92
C THR A 156 3.15 7.08 19.42
N GLN A 157 2.81 8.32 19.03
CA GLN A 157 2.83 8.78 17.64
C GLN A 157 4.24 9.26 17.26
N PHE A 158 4.62 9.07 16.00
CA PHE A 158 5.84 9.60 15.41
C PHE A 158 5.58 10.06 13.97
N LYS A 159 6.42 10.98 13.52
CA LYS A 159 6.42 11.43 12.12
C LYS A 159 7.40 10.58 11.31
N ILE A 160 6.96 10.14 10.13
CA ILE A 160 7.79 9.41 9.16
C ILE A 160 8.39 10.41 8.16
N LYS A 161 7.53 11.16 7.44
CA LYS A 161 7.98 12.08 6.40
C LYS A 161 6.92 13.11 6.04
N ASP A 162 7.35 14.32 5.64
CA ASP A 162 6.47 15.30 5.01
C ASP A 162 6.38 15.03 3.51
N TYR A 163 5.25 15.38 2.89
CA TYR A 163 5.04 15.40 1.45
C TYR A 163 4.37 16.70 1.00
N VAL A 164 4.61 17.11 -0.26
CA VAL A 164 4.19 18.42 -0.79
C VAL A 164 2.99 18.32 -1.72
N TYR A 165 2.88 17.22 -2.44
CA TYR A 165 1.80 16.99 -3.43
C TYR A 165 0.72 16.05 -2.88
N ALA A 166 0.13 15.24 -3.72
CA ALA A 166 -0.89 14.27 -3.32
C ALA A 166 -0.38 13.30 -2.25
N ALA A 167 -1.27 12.92 -1.34
CA ALA A 167 -0.97 11.91 -0.33
C ALA A 167 -0.56 10.59 -0.98
N PRO A 168 0.61 10.03 -0.62
CA PRO A 168 1.05 8.77 -1.19
C PRO A 168 0.14 7.63 -0.73
N LYS A 169 -0.05 6.64 -1.60
CA LYS A 169 -0.57 5.34 -1.17
C LYS A 169 0.52 4.63 -0.40
N LEU A 170 0.14 4.06 0.73
CA LEU A 170 1.02 3.34 1.63
C LEU A 170 0.87 1.84 1.42
N SER A 171 1.95 1.09 1.57
CA SER A 171 1.92 -0.37 1.60
C SER A 171 2.88 -0.86 2.67
N LEU A 172 2.41 -1.74 3.53
CA LEU A 172 3.15 -2.22 4.69
C LEU A 172 3.24 -3.75 4.67
N SER A 173 4.45 -4.27 4.81
CA SER A 173 4.67 -5.69 5.02
C SER A 173 5.73 -5.92 6.09
N GLY A 174 5.40 -6.69 7.11
CA GLY A 174 6.21 -6.77 8.30
C GLY A 174 6.47 -5.37 8.87
N ASN A 175 7.73 -4.98 9.02
CA ASN A 175 8.11 -3.64 9.52
C ASN A 175 8.51 -2.67 8.39
N ILE A 176 8.42 -3.08 7.13
CA ILE A 176 8.81 -2.25 6.00
C ILE A 176 7.60 -1.57 5.38
N LEU A 177 7.59 -0.25 5.43
CA LEU A 177 6.63 0.60 4.75
C LEU A 177 7.21 1.02 3.41
N ALA A 178 6.49 0.76 2.33
CA ALA A 178 6.79 1.22 0.98
C ALA A 178 5.82 2.34 0.59
N PHE A 179 6.34 3.40 -0.01
CA PHE A 179 5.53 4.48 -0.58
C PHE A 179 6.29 5.23 -1.66
N MET A 180 5.55 5.73 -2.63
CA MET A 180 6.10 6.58 -3.68
C MET A 180 5.62 8.02 -3.49
N GLN A 181 6.52 8.97 -3.63
CA GLN A 181 6.24 10.39 -3.41
C GLN A 181 6.80 11.22 -4.55
N GLN A 182 5.97 12.10 -5.09
CA GLN A 182 6.42 13.14 -5.98
C GLN A 182 7.27 14.16 -5.21
N ALA A 183 8.47 14.46 -5.70
CA ALA A 183 9.34 15.48 -5.15
C ALA A 183 9.24 16.78 -5.96
N GLY A 184 9.55 17.92 -5.32
CA GLY A 184 9.46 19.23 -5.97
C GLY A 184 10.54 19.52 -7.03
N ASP A 185 11.42 18.55 -7.29
CA ASP A 185 12.54 18.64 -8.23
C ASP A 185 12.28 17.86 -9.54
N GLU A 186 11.03 17.71 -9.93
CA GLU A 186 10.61 16.96 -11.11
C GLU A 186 10.98 15.46 -11.05
N THR A 187 11.09 14.91 -9.84
CA THR A 187 11.33 13.48 -9.64
C THR A 187 10.24 12.85 -8.78
N ASP A 188 10.00 11.56 -9.03
CA ASP A 188 9.25 10.69 -8.16
C ASP A 188 10.22 9.76 -7.42
N ARG A 189 10.01 9.59 -6.12
CA ARG A 189 10.91 8.81 -5.28
C ARG A 189 10.16 7.70 -4.58
N LEU A 190 10.66 6.50 -4.76
CA LEU A 190 10.25 5.32 -4.03
C LEU A 190 11.06 5.22 -2.75
N TYR A 191 10.37 5.19 -1.63
CA TYR A 191 10.95 5.06 -0.30
C TYR A 191 10.62 3.70 0.31
N LEU A 192 11.59 3.15 1.01
CA LEU A 192 11.40 2.10 2.01
C LEU A 192 11.72 2.69 3.38
N TYR A 193 10.83 2.49 4.34
CA TYR A 193 10.99 2.96 5.70
C TYR A 193 10.84 1.79 6.67
N ASP A 194 11.85 1.57 7.49
CA ASP A 194 11.79 0.57 8.55
C ASP A 194 11.17 1.18 9.81
N LEU A 195 10.03 0.64 10.23
CA LEU A 195 9.26 1.12 11.38
C LEU A 195 9.97 0.88 12.72
N VAL A 196 10.90 -0.08 12.80
CA VAL A 196 11.66 -0.39 14.01
C VAL A 196 12.85 0.56 14.16
N SER A 197 13.70 0.64 13.14
CA SER A 197 14.89 1.52 13.17
C SER A 197 14.53 3.00 12.98
N ARG A 198 13.34 3.31 12.47
CA ARG A 198 12.88 4.66 12.11
C ARG A 198 13.70 5.31 11.01
N GLU A 199 14.26 4.51 10.13
CA GLU A 199 15.10 4.98 9.03
C GLU A 199 14.40 4.83 7.68
N ALA A 200 14.56 5.85 6.84
CA ALA A 200 14.06 5.89 5.46
C ALA A 200 15.22 5.75 4.48
N VAL A 201 15.04 4.91 3.48
CA VAL A 201 15.94 4.78 2.34
C VAL A 201 15.20 5.22 1.09
N THR A 202 15.79 6.14 0.30
CA THR A 202 15.35 6.37 -1.08
C THR A 202 15.78 5.17 -1.90
N TYR A 203 14.84 4.29 -2.21
CA TYR A 203 15.12 3.05 -2.90
C TYR A 203 15.38 3.28 -4.39
N LYS A 204 14.54 4.13 -5.04
CA LYS A 204 14.65 4.45 -6.46
C LYS A 204 14.18 5.89 -6.73
N VAL A 205 14.73 6.51 -7.75
CA VAL A 205 14.35 7.84 -8.23
C VAL A 205 13.95 7.73 -9.69
N PHE A 206 12.82 8.33 -10.06
CA PHE A 206 12.29 8.38 -11.42
C PHE A 206 12.16 9.84 -11.86
N GLN A 207 12.16 10.09 -13.16
CA GLN A 207 11.83 11.40 -13.70
C GLN A 207 10.32 11.56 -13.77
N SER A 208 9.75 12.62 -13.21
CA SER A 208 8.29 12.85 -13.20
C SER A 208 7.67 13.01 -14.59
N GLN A 209 8.48 13.37 -15.60
CA GLN A 209 8.02 13.46 -17.01
C GLN A 209 7.58 12.11 -17.57
N ASP A 210 7.99 11.02 -16.97
CA ASP A 210 7.64 9.67 -17.43
C ASP A 210 6.19 9.30 -17.11
N GLY A 211 5.46 10.17 -16.37
CA GLY A 211 4.04 9.97 -16.02
C GLY A 211 3.81 8.71 -15.20
N LEU A 212 4.80 8.26 -14.44
CA LEU A 212 4.75 7.04 -13.65
C LEU A 212 3.61 7.05 -12.65
N PRO A 213 2.92 5.92 -12.48
CA PRO A 213 1.95 5.75 -11.41
C PRO A 213 2.66 5.83 -10.05
N THR A 214 2.15 6.66 -9.17
CA THR A 214 2.74 6.99 -7.88
C THR A 214 2.42 5.97 -6.79
N GLN A 215 2.46 4.68 -7.11
CA GLN A 215 2.14 3.61 -6.16
C GLN A 215 3.19 2.51 -6.23
N ALA A 216 3.58 2.04 -5.05
CA ALA A 216 4.37 0.84 -4.88
C ALA A 216 3.67 -0.06 -3.86
N HIS A 217 3.79 -1.35 -4.03
CA HIS A 217 3.20 -2.35 -3.15
C HIS A 217 4.29 -3.30 -2.64
N ILE A 218 4.23 -3.64 -1.36
CA ILE A 218 5.13 -4.62 -0.75
C ILE A 218 4.32 -5.74 -0.10
N TYR A 219 4.66 -6.98 -0.41
CA TYR A 219 4.08 -8.18 0.20
C TYR A 219 5.18 -9.19 0.54
N GLY A 220 5.25 -9.58 1.80
CA GLY A 220 6.43 -10.32 2.28
C GLY A 220 7.71 -9.50 2.04
N ASP A 221 8.63 -10.09 1.32
CA ASP A 221 9.89 -9.45 0.93
C ASP A 221 9.86 -8.93 -0.54
N ILE A 222 8.71 -9.01 -1.22
CA ILE A 222 8.58 -8.62 -2.62
C ILE A 222 7.99 -7.22 -2.73
N LEU A 223 8.79 -6.30 -3.26
CA LEU A 223 8.40 -4.96 -3.66
C LEU A 223 7.97 -4.97 -5.12
N CYS A 224 6.75 -4.48 -5.39
CA CYS A 224 6.15 -4.42 -6.72
C CYS A 224 5.88 -2.95 -7.10
N TYR A 225 6.36 -2.51 -8.26
CA TYR A 225 6.14 -1.16 -8.77
C TYR A 225 6.29 -1.10 -10.28
N ALA A 226 5.72 -0.05 -10.90
CA ALA A 226 5.90 0.18 -12.33
C ALA A 226 7.24 0.86 -12.61
N ILE A 227 7.86 0.51 -13.74
CA ILE A 227 9.08 1.14 -14.25
C ILE A 227 8.88 1.56 -15.71
N PRO A 228 9.59 2.60 -16.20
CA PRO A 228 9.62 2.91 -17.62
C PRO A 228 10.13 1.71 -18.44
N SER A 229 9.54 1.51 -19.60
CA SER A 229 9.93 0.49 -20.58
C SER A 229 10.17 1.14 -21.94
N ASP A 230 11.15 0.65 -22.69
CA ASP A 230 11.41 1.06 -24.07
C ASP A 230 10.41 0.47 -25.08
N LYS A 231 9.45 -0.34 -24.60
CA LYS A 231 8.39 -0.92 -25.41
C LYS A 231 7.26 0.08 -25.64
N GLU A 232 6.41 -0.19 -26.65
CA GLU A 232 5.25 0.64 -26.99
C GLU A 232 4.28 0.86 -25.81
N SER A 233 4.24 -0.08 -24.86
CA SER A 233 3.45 0.05 -23.64
C SER A 233 3.90 1.18 -22.70
N GLY A 234 5.15 1.62 -22.83
CA GLY A 234 5.78 2.64 -22.00
C GLY A 234 6.11 2.20 -20.56
N TYR A 235 5.56 1.09 -20.06
CA TYR A 235 5.75 0.63 -18.68
C TYR A 235 5.84 -0.89 -18.56
N ALA A 236 6.67 -1.34 -17.62
CA ALA A 236 6.81 -2.71 -17.17
C ALA A 236 6.58 -2.81 -15.65
N ILE A 237 6.44 -4.01 -15.13
CA ILE A 237 6.35 -4.28 -13.70
C ILE A 237 7.70 -4.76 -13.21
N SER A 238 8.22 -4.12 -12.17
CA SER A 238 9.40 -4.59 -11.44
C SER A 238 8.96 -5.29 -10.14
N LEU A 239 9.41 -6.53 -9.96
CA LEU A 239 9.29 -7.31 -8.74
C LEU A 239 10.68 -7.47 -8.14
N VAL A 240 10.89 -6.91 -6.96
CA VAL A 240 12.18 -6.95 -6.29
C VAL A 240 12.07 -7.62 -4.93
N ASN A 241 12.89 -8.64 -4.70
CA ASN A 241 13.10 -9.12 -3.35
C ASN A 241 14.01 -8.15 -2.59
N VAL A 242 13.44 -7.42 -1.62
CA VAL A 242 14.16 -6.36 -0.91
C VAL A 242 15.28 -6.88 0.00
N LYS A 243 15.30 -8.18 0.34
CA LYS A 243 16.37 -8.80 1.13
C LYS A 243 17.55 -9.24 0.28
N THR A 244 17.28 -9.84 -0.88
CA THR A 244 18.34 -10.39 -1.76
C THR A 244 18.77 -9.39 -2.83
N GLY A 245 17.94 -8.40 -3.14
CA GLY A 245 18.14 -7.46 -4.25
C GLY A 245 17.86 -8.09 -5.63
N GLU A 246 17.33 -9.31 -5.68
CA GLU A 246 16.96 -9.98 -6.92
C GLU A 246 15.74 -9.30 -7.54
N GLU A 247 15.87 -8.86 -8.79
CA GLU A 247 14.82 -8.15 -9.54
C GLU A 247 14.36 -8.98 -10.73
N ASN A 248 13.04 -9.12 -10.87
CA ASN A 248 12.37 -9.67 -12.04
C ASN A 248 11.52 -8.59 -12.69
N VAL A 249 11.69 -8.39 -14.00
CA VAL A 249 10.95 -7.39 -14.77
C VAL A 249 10.01 -8.07 -15.74
N ILE A 250 8.74 -7.67 -15.72
CA ILE A 250 7.67 -8.25 -16.51
C ILE A 250 7.17 -7.21 -17.50
N GLU A 251 7.35 -7.48 -18.78
CA GLU A 251 6.81 -6.69 -19.88
C GLU A 251 5.40 -7.19 -20.22
N THR A 252 4.39 -6.39 -19.90
CA THR A 252 2.97 -6.80 -20.08
C THR A 252 2.41 -6.46 -21.46
N GLY A 253 3.09 -5.62 -22.24
CA GLY A 253 2.53 -5.05 -23.48
C GLY A 253 1.35 -4.11 -23.24
N LYS A 254 1.11 -3.69 -21.99
CA LYS A 254 0.03 -2.80 -21.57
C LYS A 254 0.58 -1.61 -20.80
N SER A 255 -0.18 -0.54 -20.73
CA SER A 255 0.12 0.58 -19.84
C SER A 255 -0.14 0.15 -18.39
N VAL A 256 0.93 -0.04 -17.63
CA VAL A 256 0.85 -0.53 -16.25
C VAL A 256 0.63 0.63 -15.28
N ARG A 257 -0.38 0.49 -14.43
CA ARG A 257 -0.63 1.40 -13.30
C ARG A 257 -0.86 0.62 -12.02
N SER A 258 -0.33 1.13 -10.91
CA SER A 258 -0.59 0.63 -9.57
C SER A 258 -0.43 -0.89 -9.43
N PRO A 259 0.68 -1.50 -9.89
CA PRO A 259 0.84 -2.93 -9.77
C PRO A 259 0.92 -3.35 -8.31
N LYS A 260 0.25 -4.45 -7.96
CA LYS A 260 0.25 -5.07 -6.64
C LYS A 260 0.52 -6.57 -6.76
N THR A 261 1.00 -7.18 -5.68
CA THR A 261 1.25 -8.62 -5.61
C THR A 261 0.84 -9.20 -4.27
N ASN A 262 0.40 -10.44 -4.25
CA ASN A 262 0.21 -11.25 -3.03
C ASN A 262 1.30 -12.34 -2.91
N GLY A 263 2.42 -12.18 -3.61
CA GLY A 263 3.53 -13.13 -3.61
C GLY A 263 3.39 -14.30 -4.59
N LYS A 264 2.19 -14.50 -5.15
CA LYS A 264 1.90 -15.53 -6.18
C LYS A 264 1.51 -14.88 -7.50
N ASP A 265 0.54 -14.00 -7.44
CA ASP A 265 -0.01 -13.29 -8.58
C ASP A 265 0.40 -11.82 -8.54
N VAL A 266 0.31 -11.19 -9.68
CA VAL A 266 0.47 -9.75 -9.82
C VAL A 266 -0.77 -9.19 -10.50
N ALA A 267 -1.37 -8.16 -9.92
CA ALA A 267 -2.48 -7.45 -10.53
C ALA A 267 -2.07 -6.02 -10.86
N PHE A 268 -2.64 -5.46 -11.91
CA PHE A 268 -2.38 -4.07 -12.31
C PHE A 268 -3.54 -3.48 -13.09
N LEU A 269 -3.68 -2.17 -13.00
CA LEU A 269 -4.58 -1.41 -13.83
C LEU A 269 -3.89 -1.03 -15.15
N SER A 270 -4.66 -1.03 -16.21
CA SER A 270 -4.24 -0.50 -17.51
C SER A 270 -5.29 0.47 -18.04
N SER A 271 -4.87 1.64 -18.45
CA SER A 271 -5.76 2.61 -19.08
C SER A 271 -5.01 3.43 -20.12
N THR A 272 -5.69 3.74 -21.21
CA THR A 272 -5.28 4.77 -22.17
C THR A 272 -6.19 5.97 -22.02
N ILE A 273 -5.74 7.14 -22.47
CA ILE A 273 -6.55 8.37 -22.37
C ILE A 273 -7.89 8.18 -23.07
N GLY A 274 -9.00 8.36 -22.33
CA GLY A 274 -10.36 8.23 -22.83
C GLY A 274 -10.91 6.80 -22.95
N ALA A 275 -10.16 5.80 -22.48
CA ALA A 275 -10.62 4.41 -22.40
C ALA A 275 -10.95 4.03 -20.94
N PRO A 276 -11.78 2.98 -20.74
CA PRO A 276 -12.01 2.39 -19.43
C PRO A 276 -10.71 1.97 -18.75
N THR A 277 -10.73 1.93 -17.44
CA THR A 277 -9.63 1.37 -16.66
C THR A 277 -9.81 -0.15 -16.53
N ASP A 278 -8.96 -0.89 -17.20
CA ASP A 278 -8.95 -2.35 -17.19
C ASP A 278 -8.11 -2.90 -16.05
N LEU A 279 -8.60 -3.94 -15.40
CA LEU A 279 -7.87 -4.67 -14.36
C LEU A 279 -7.40 -6.02 -14.90
N TYR A 280 -6.10 -6.23 -14.84
CA TYR A 280 -5.43 -7.46 -15.25
C TYR A 280 -4.85 -8.19 -14.04
N VAL A 281 -4.83 -9.52 -14.12
CA VAL A 281 -4.11 -10.40 -13.20
C VAL A 281 -3.14 -11.26 -13.99
N MET A 282 -1.92 -11.37 -13.50
CA MET A 282 -0.91 -12.29 -14.00
C MET A 282 -0.75 -13.47 -13.06
N SER A 283 -0.77 -14.67 -13.62
CA SER A 283 -0.44 -15.91 -12.93
C SER A 283 0.58 -16.65 -13.81
N GLY A 284 1.83 -16.62 -13.41
CA GLY A 284 2.94 -17.03 -14.27
C GLY A 284 3.12 -16.05 -15.45
N ASP A 285 3.15 -16.58 -16.67
CA ASP A 285 3.39 -15.80 -17.89
C ASP A 285 2.11 -15.26 -18.57
N ASP A 286 0.93 -15.59 -18.04
CA ASP A 286 -0.36 -15.19 -18.62
C ASP A 286 -0.93 -13.95 -17.90
N ALA A 287 -1.37 -12.94 -18.68
CA ALA A 287 -2.14 -11.81 -18.19
C ALA A 287 -3.61 -11.95 -18.60
N ILE A 288 -4.50 -11.99 -17.63
CA ILE A 288 -5.93 -12.19 -17.80
C ILE A 288 -6.65 -10.87 -17.49
N LEU A 289 -7.47 -10.39 -18.42
CA LEU A 289 -8.39 -9.28 -18.16
C LEU A 289 -9.55 -9.78 -17.30
N ILE A 290 -9.66 -9.27 -16.06
CA ILE A 290 -10.71 -9.71 -15.13
C ILE A 290 -11.88 -8.72 -15.03
N ALA A 291 -11.65 -7.44 -15.26
CA ALA A 291 -12.72 -6.44 -15.26
C ALA A 291 -12.31 -5.17 -16.02
N SER A 292 -13.31 -4.44 -16.56
CA SER A 292 -13.16 -3.09 -17.09
C SER A 292 -13.96 -2.10 -16.24
N ASP A 293 -13.65 -0.79 -16.32
CA ASP A 293 -14.25 0.28 -15.52
C ASP A 293 -14.02 0.12 -14.00
N VAL A 294 -12.84 -0.40 -13.63
CA VAL A 294 -12.48 -0.61 -12.24
C VAL A 294 -12.08 0.70 -11.60
N LEU A 295 -12.66 1.00 -10.43
CA LEU A 295 -12.38 2.21 -9.65
C LEU A 295 -11.13 2.04 -8.78
N ASN A 296 -11.05 0.94 -8.06
CA ASN A 296 -9.90 0.55 -7.25
C ASN A 296 -9.81 -0.96 -7.12
N PHE A 297 -8.65 -1.45 -6.73
CA PHE A 297 -8.43 -2.85 -6.43
C PHE A 297 -7.37 -3.04 -5.35
N ASP A 298 -7.39 -4.20 -4.72
CA ASP A 298 -6.36 -4.67 -3.82
C ASP A 298 -6.13 -6.18 -3.93
N MET A 299 -5.08 -6.69 -3.27
CA MET A 299 -4.70 -8.09 -3.31
C MET A 299 -4.95 -8.75 -1.96
N CYS A 300 -5.56 -9.93 -1.97
CA CYS A 300 -5.66 -10.83 -0.81
C CYS A 300 -5.03 -12.19 -1.12
N ASP A 301 -5.00 -13.08 -0.13
CA ASP A 301 -4.41 -14.42 -0.29
C ASP A 301 -5.10 -15.28 -1.36
N ALA A 302 -6.39 -15.05 -1.60
CA ALA A 302 -7.17 -15.78 -2.60
C ALA A 302 -7.09 -15.19 -4.02
N GLY A 303 -6.70 -13.91 -4.15
CA GLY A 303 -6.66 -13.24 -5.45
C GLY A 303 -6.83 -11.74 -5.35
N VAL A 304 -7.75 -11.17 -6.12
CA VAL A 304 -7.92 -9.72 -6.28
C VAL A 304 -9.32 -9.28 -5.86
N VAL A 305 -9.38 -8.35 -4.91
CA VAL A 305 -10.63 -7.63 -4.61
C VAL A 305 -10.67 -6.34 -5.42
N TYR A 306 -11.83 -5.99 -5.96
CA TYR A 306 -11.97 -4.76 -6.75
C TYR A 306 -13.36 -4.16 -6.67
N SER A 307 -13.43 -2.85 -6.85
CA SER A 307 -14.69 -2.09 -6.89
C SER A 307 -15.02 -1.64 -8.30
N LYS A 308 -16.24 -1.89 -8.71
CA LYS A 308 -16.81 -1.52 -10.01
C LYS A 308 -18.32 -1.36 -9.91
N ASP A 309 -18.89 -0.37 -10.58
CA ASP A 309 -20.35 -0.17 -10.66
C ASP A 309 -21.06 -0.20 -9.29
N GLU A 310 -20.48 0.49 -8.30
CA GLU A 310 -20.98 0.51 -6.91
C GLU A 310 -21.02 -0.88 -6.24
N CYS A 311 -20.24 -1.83 -6.74
CA CYS A 311 -20.13 -3.19 -6.23
C CYS A 311 -18.69 -3.55 -5.89
N VAL A 312 -18.53 -4.50 -4.97
CA VAL A 312 -17.26 -5.12 -4.63
C VAL A 312 -17.25 -6.57 -5.08
N TYR A 313 -16.18 -6.94 -5.73
CA TYR A 313 -15.94 -8.28 -6.30
C TYR A 313 -14.64 -8.86 -5.77
N LEU A 314 -14.61 -10.17 -5.66
CA LEU A 314 -13.40 -10.96 -5.45
C LEU A 314 -13.17 -11.86 -6.66
N TYR A 315 -12.05 -11.65 -7.37
CA TYR A 315 -11.53 -12.61 -8.32
C TYR A 315 -10.64 -13.60 -7.61
N MET A 316 -11.00 -14.87 -7.67
CA MET A 316 -10.23 -15.97 -7.08
C MET A 316 -9.27 -16.57 -8.10
N SER A 317 -7.98 -16.50 -7.84
CA SER A 317 -6.94 -17.01 -8.73
C SER A 317 -7.02 -18.53 -8.93
N ALA A 318 -7.47 -19.27 -7.91
CA ALA A 318 -7.57 -20.72 -7.97
C ALA A 318 -8.65 -21.22 -8.94
N THR A 319 -9.81 -20.57 -8.96
CA THR A 319 -10.96 -20.93 -9.80
C THR A 319 -11.08 -20.11 -11.08
N LYS A 320 -10.32 -18.99 -11.16
CA LYS A 320 -10.39 -17.99 -12.24
C LYS A 320 -11.80 -17.37 -12.39
N GLN A 321 -12.52 -17.23 -11.29
CA GLN A 321 -13.88 -16.70 -11.26
C GLN A 321 -13.96 -15.42 -10.42
N SER A 322 -14.74 -14.46 -10.88
CA SER A 322 -15.12 -13.28 -10.09
C SER A 322 -16.46 -13.53 -9.41
N MET A 323 -16.52 -13.12 -8.14
CA MET A 323 -17.71 -13.24 -7.30
C MET A 323 -18.03 -11.89 -6.70
N ARG A 324 -19.31 -11.51 -6.69
CA ARG A 324 -19.76 -10.31 -6.03
C ARG A 324 -19.85 -10.53 -4.52
N LEU A 325 -19.28 -9.61 -3.74
CA LEU A 325 -19.25 -9.69 -2.28
C LEU A 325 -20.39 -8.92 -1.61
N ASN A 326 -20.78 -7.75 -2.13
CA ASN A 326 -21.83 -6.94 -1.55
C ASN A 326 -23.23 -7.30 -2.08
N THR A 327 -24.28 -6.95 -1.34
CA THR A 327 -25.68 -7.16 -1.75
C THR A 327 -26.09 -6.22 -2.86
N ASN A 328 -27.18 -6.54 -3.60
CA ASN A 328 -27.68 -5.74 -4.71
C ASN A 328 -28.28 -4.37 -4.33
N ILE A 329 -28.44 -4.10 -3.04
CA ILE A 329 -29.08 -2.87 -2.52
C ILE A 329 -28.08 -1.89 -1.88
N SER A 330 -26.82 -2.26 -1.81
CA SER A 330 -25.77 -1.41 -1.26
C SER A 330 -24.91 -0.81 -2.37
N ARG A 331 -24.36 0.38 -2.10
CA ARG A 331 -23.36 1.05 -2.94
C ARG A 331 -22.02 0.91 -2.25
N ALA A 332 -21.18 0.04 -2.76
CA ALA A 332 -19.92 -0.33 -2.14
C ALA A 332 -18.73 0.29 -2.88
N TYR A 333 -17.78 0.81 -2.12
CA TYR A 333 -16.60 1.50 -2.61
C TYR A 333 -15.36 1.14 -1.80
N LEU A 334 -14.20 1.48 -2.34
CA LEU A 334 -12.89 1.43 -1.66
C LEU A 334 -12.65 0.09 -0.99
N ALA A 335 -12.74 -1.00 -1.78
CA ALA A 335 -12.35 -2.31 -1.30
C ALA A 335 -10.83 -2.34 -1.05
N GLU A 336 -10.45 -2.68 0.18
CA GLU A 336 -9.08 -2.86 0.63
C GLU A 336 -8.93 -4.29 1.15
N ALA A 337 -7.74 -4.86 0.96
CA ALA A 337 -7.46 -6.23 1.38
C ALA A 337 -6.06 -6.37 1.97
N ASP A 338 -5.91 -7.30 2.91
CA ASP A 338 -4.62 -7.70 3.46
C ASP A 338 -4.70 -9.15 3.96
N GLY A 339 -3.93 -10.04 3.32
CA GLY A 339 -3.95 -11.47 3.63
C GLY A 339 -5.32 -12.09 3.48
N ASP A 340 -5.88 -12.56 4.58
CA ASP A 340 -7.21 -13.19 4.66
C ASP A 340 -8.37 -12.15 4.77
N ASN A 341 -8.06 -10.87 4.96
CA ASN A 341 -9.07 -9.86 5.27
C ASN A 341 -9.44 -9.05 4.04
N ILE A 342 -10.73 -8.78 3.88
CA ILE A 342 -11.28 -7.84 2.92
C ILE A 342 -12.23 -6.91 3.67
N CYS A 343 -12.11 -5.60 3.49
CA CYS A 343 -13.09 -4.65 3.97
C CYS A 343 -13.46 -3.64 2.88
N TRP A 344 -14.64 -3.07 3.01
CA TRP A 344 -15.12 -2.05 2.09
C TRP A 344 -16.10 -1.12 2.79
N TYR A 345 -16.40 -0.09 2.10
CA TYR A 345 -17.27 0.97 2.52
C TYR A 345 -18.61 0.85 1.81
N ASP A 346 -19.69 0.78 2.58
CA ASP A 346 -21.04 0.66 2.09
C ASP A 346 -21.83 1.93 2.43
N ILE A 347 -22.46 2.53 1.45
CA ILE A 347 -23.36 3.65 1.68
C ILE A 347 -24.80 3.14 1.59
N THR A 348 -25.50 3.17 2.71
CA THR A 348 -26.90 2.78 2.79
C THR A 348 -27.80 4.00 2.98
N GLY A 349 -29.04 3.89 2.53
CA GLY A 349 -30.02 4.96 2.66
C GLY A 349 -30.10 5.91 1.47
N GLY A 350 -31.01 6.88 1.55
CA GLY A 350 -31.21 7.92 0.54
C GLY A 350 -30.22 9.08 0.71
N TYR A 351 -30.23 10.02 -0.22
CA TYR A 351 -29.29 11.15 -0.27
C TYR A 351 -29.24 12.00 1.01
N ASN A 352 -30.32 12.04 1.80
CA ASN A 352 -30.40 12.83 3.04
C ASN A 352 -30.20 12.02 4.33
N ASP A 353 -30.26 10.69 4.25
CA ASP A 353 -30.21 9.77 5.41
C ASP A 353 -29.15 8.68 5.19
N SER A 354 -28.10 8.97 4.40
CA SER A 354 -27.01 8.03 4.16
C SER A 354 -26.19 7.83 5.43
N ALA A 355 -25.99 6.59 5.79
CA ALA A 355 -25.02 6.18 6.81
C ALA A 355 -23.89 5.42 6.16
N ASP A 356 -22.70 5.68 6.62
CA ASP A 356 -21.49 4.99 6.20
C ASP A 356 -21.38 3.70 7.02
N ILE A 357 -21.35 2.58 6.34
CA ILE A 357 -21.20 1.26 6.95
C ILE A 357 -19.90 0.66 6.47
N VAL A 358 -19.09 0.16 7.39
CA VAL A 358 -17.94 -0.66 7.05
C VAL A 358 -18.35 -2.12 7.10
N ARG A 359 -18.16 -2.81 5.98
CA ARG A 359 -18.36 -4.25 5.87
C ARG A 359 -17.02 -4.95 5.70
N TYR A 360 -16.98 -6.20 6.15
CA TYR A 360 -15.78 -7.02 6.01
C TYR A 360 -16.13 -8.49 5.81
N ILE A 361 -15.18 -9.23 5.25
CA ILE A 361 -15.22 -10.69 5.07
C ILE A 361 -13.80 -11.21 5.37
N LYS A 362 -13.73 -12.40 5.97
CA LYS A 362 -12.50 -13.22 5.93
C LYS A 362 -12.60 -14.19 4.77
N VAL A 363 -11.58 -14.22 3.92
CA VAL A 363 -11.56 -15.10 2.74
C VAL A 363 -11.69 -16.57 3.15
N SER A 364 -11.11 -16.96 4.29
CA SER A 364 -11.23 -18.29 4.88
C SER A 364 -12.67 -18.69 5.28
N GLU A 365 -13.58 -17.74 5.40
CA GLU A 365 -15.00 -17.99 5.67
C GLU A 365 -15.82 -18.23 4.39
N LEU A 366 -15.25 -17.90 3.24
CA LEU A 366 -15.86 -18.20 1.95
C LEU A 366 -15.71 -19.70 1.69
N ASN A 367 -16.79 -20.46 1.79
CA ASN A 367 -16.82 -21.89 1.49
C ASN A 367 -16.67 -22.12 -0.03
N VAL A 368 -15.45 -21.94 -0.56
CA VAL A 368 -15.16 -22.01 -2.00
C VAL A 368 -14.11 -23.08 -2.29
#